data_0b04e3a061c9ea15318dc84bdc783169
#
_entry.id   0b04e3a061c9ea15318dc84bdc783169
#
_cell.length_a   1.000
_cell.length_b   1.000
_cell.length_c   1.000
_cell.angle_alpha   90.00
_cell.angle_beta   90.00
_cell.angle_gamma   90.00
#
_symmetry.space_group_name_H-M   'P 1'
#
loop_
_entity.id
_entity.type
_entity.pdbx_description
1 polymer ?
#
loop_
_entity_poly.entity_id
_entity_poly.type
_entity_poly.pdbx_seq_one_letter_code
_entity_poly.pdbx_strand_id
1 'polypeptide(L)'
;EYAAMLKNIYAIAAGIAHGLGYGDNFQSVLMSNAIREMKRYIKKVYKMKRDINGSAYLGDLLVTGYSTFSRNRMFGNMIGKGYTVKSAQMEMSMIAEGYYATKSAYEINQSKESPAQTPIIDTVYEVLYLNKNSKKAFKKLTDKLS
;
A
#
# COMPACT_ATOMS: atom_id res chain seq x y z
N GLU A 1 12.66 -1.94 8.10
CA GLU A 1 12.88 -1.00 7.03
C GLU A 1 11.57 -0.45 6.52
N TYR A 2 11.48 0.87 6.47
CA TYR A 2 10.25 1.51 6.01
C TYR A 2 9.97 1.22 4.54
N ALA A 3 11.01 1.19 3.70
CA ALA A 3 10.81 0.93 2.28
C ALA A 3 10.19 -0.46 2.05
N ALA A 4 10.69 -1.48 2.75
CA ALA A 4 10.16 -2.82 2.61
C ALA A 4 8.72 -2.91 3.14
N MET A 5 8.45 -2.25 4.25
CA MET A 5 7.11 -2.19 4.82
C MET A 5 6.13 -1.55 3.85
N LEU A 6 6.52 -0.41 3.29
CA LEU A 6 5.64 0.35 2.41
C LEU A 6 5.38 -0.36 1.10
N LYS A 7 6.39 -1.02 0.52
CA LYS A 7 6.17 -1.72 -0.75
C LYS A 7 5.16 -2.86 -0.59
N ASN A 8 5.10 -3.49 0.59
CA ASN A 8 4.10 -4.51 0.85
C ASN A 8 2.69 -3.92 0.86
N ILE A 9 2.55 -2.72 1.42
CA ILE A 9 1.26 -2.02 1.43
C ILE A 9 0.84 -1.65 0.01
N TYR A 10 1.77 -1.15 -0.79
CA TYR A 10 1.46 -0.77 -2.17
C TYR A 10 1.15 -1.99 -3.03
N ALA A 11 1.74 -3.14 -2.71
CA ALA A 11 1.38 -4.39 -3.38
C ALA A 11 -0.07 -4.76 -3.10
N ILE A 12 -0.51 -4.59 -1.85
CA ILE A 12 -1.92 -4.83 -1.51
C ILE A 12 -2.81 -3.87 -2.30
N ALA A 13 -2.45 -2.59 -2.35
CA ALA A 13 -3.23 -1.60 -3.09
C ALA A 13 -3.36 -1.98 -4.56
N ALA A 14 -2.26 -2.38 -5.19
CA ALA A 14 -2.28 -2.82 -6.58
C ALA A 14 -3.18 -4.04 -6.76
N GLY A 15 -3.14 -4.96 -5.80
CA GLY A 15 -4.00 -6.14 -5.82
C GLY A 15 -5.47 -5.80 -5.70
N ILE A 16 -5.82 -4.92 -4.76
CA ILE A 16 -7.22 -4.49 -4.60
C ILE A 16 -7.72 -3.86 -5.90
N ALA A 17 -6.93 -2.97 -6.48
CA ALA A 17 -7.30 -2.33 -7.74
C ALA A 17 -7.53 -3.37 -8.84
N HIS A 18 -6.66 -4.36 -8.94
CA HIS A 18 -6.81 -5.43 -9.91
C HIS A 18 -8.10 -6.22 -9.68
N GLY A 19 -8.37 -6.58 -8.43
CA GLY A 19 -9.58 -7.32 -8.08
C GLY A 19 -10.85 -6.54 -8.36
N LEU A 20 -10.80 -5.22 -8.29
CA LEU A 20 -11.91 -4.35 -8.60
C LEU A 20 -12.10 -4.12 -10.10
N GLY A 21 -11.13 -4.55 -10.92
CA GLY A 21 -11.23 -4.42 -12.36
C GLY A 21 -10.53 -3.22 -12.96
N TYR A 22 -9.73 -2.50 -12.19
CA TYR A 22 -8.94 -1.41 -12.75
C TYR A 22 -7.84 -1.97 -13.67
N GLY A 23 -7.60 -1.27 -14.77
CA GLY A 23 -6.65 -1.72 -15.78
C GLY A 23 -5.25 -1.16 -15.60
N ASP A 24 -4.44 -1.37 -16.64
CA ASP A 24 -3.02 -1.04 -16.60
C ASP A 24 -2.76 0.45 -16.44
N ASN A 25 -3.62 1.29 -17.03
CA ASN A 25 -3.46 2.74 -16.90
C ASN A 25 -3.55 3.17 -15.44
N PHE A 26 -4.54 2.67 -14.74
CA PHE A 26 -4.67 3.00 -13.32
C PHE A 26 -3.50 2.43 -12.52
N GLN A 27 -3.05 1.21 -12.84
CA GLN A 27 -1.92 0.62 -12.14
C GLN A 27 -0.68 1.50 -12.26
N SER A 28 -0.45 2.07 -13.43
CA SER A 28 0.69 2.98 -13.63
C SER A 28 0.55 4.24 -12.80
N VAL A 29 -0.65 4.82 -12.78
CA VAL A 29 -0.91 6.01 -11.96
C VAL A 29 -0.73 5.69 -10.48
N LEU A 30 -1.25 4.55 -10.05
CA LEU A 30 -1.13 4.11 -8.66
C LEU A 30 0.34 3.97 -8.28
N MET A 31 1.15 3.31 -9.11
CA MET A 31 2.55 3.11 -8.79
C MET A 31 3.35 4.40 -8.77
N SER A 32 3.10 5.32 -9.71
CA SER A 32 3.74 6.63 -9.69
C SER A 32 3.43 7.37 -8.40
N ASN A 33 2.18 7.35 -8.01
CA ASN A 33 1.77 8.01 -6.76
C ASN A 33 2.33 7.31 -5.55
N ALA A 34 2.45 5.98 -5.58
CA ALA A 34 3.02 5.22 -4.47
C ALA A 34 4.48 5.62 -4.22
N ILE A 35 5.24 5.78 -5.28
CA ILE A 35 6.65 6.19 -5.16
C ILE A 35 6.75 7.57 -4.50
N ARG A 36 5.93 8.51 -4.94
CA ARG A 36 5.93 9.86 -4.36
C ARG A 36 5.44 9.84 -2.91
N GLU A 37 4.41 9.04 -2.63
CA GLU A 37 3.89 8.89 -1.28
C GLU A 37 4.94 8.29 -0.35
N MET A 38 5.65 7.27 -0.81
CA MET A 38 6.72 6.65 -0.04
C MET A 38 7.79 7.68 0.34
N LYS A 39 8.17 8.53 -0.60
CA LYS A 39 9.15 9.57 -0.32
C LYS A 39 8.65 10.55 0.74
N ARG A 40 7.39 10.98 0.63
CA ARG A 40 6.80 11.89 1.62
C ARG A 40 6.77 11.24 3.00
N TYR A 41 6.37 9.97 3.05
CA TYR A 41 6.27 9.23 4.31
C TYR A 41 7.64 9.09 4.96
N ILE A 42 8.62 8.61 4.21
CA ILE A 42 9.96 8.37 4.76
C ILE A 42 10.58 9.68 5.23
N LYS A 43 10.41 10.75 4.47
CA LYS A 43 10.92 12.06 4.84
C LYS A 43 10.32 12.54 6.16
N LYS A 44 9.03 12.30 6.37
CA LYS A 44 8.33 12.75 7.58
C LYS A 44 8.67 11.89 8.80
N VAL A 45 8.74 10.58 8.60
CA VAL A 45 8.90 9.62 9.68
C VAL A 45 10.36 9.42 10.05
N TYR A 46 11.22 9.40 9.05
CA TYR A 46 12.65 9.13 9.22
C TYR A 46 13.39 10.46 9.26
N LYS A 47 13.59 11.00 10.45
CA LYS A 47 14.12 12.36 10.63
C LYS A 47 15.60 12.51 10.33
N MET A 48 16.24 11.49 9.82
CA MET A 48 17.65 11.62 9.46
C MET A 48 17.77 12.32 8.12
N LYS A 49 18.69 13.26 8.04
CA LYS A 49 18.98 13.98 6.81
C LYS A 49 19.74 13.06 5.86
N ARG A 50 19.09 12.02 5.42
CA ARG A 50 19.67 11.17 4.39
C ARG A 50 19.13 11.60 3.06
N ASP A 51 19.98 11.48 2.10
CA ASP A 51 19.56 11.60 0.74
C ASP A 51 18.63 10.44 0.43
N ILE A 52 17.34 10.71 0.41
CA ILE A 52 16.35 9.73 0.01
C ILE A 52 16.31 9.76 -1.50
N ASN A 53 17.46 9.59 -2.08
CA ASN A 53 17.58 9.67 -3.50
C ASN A 53 17.02 8.42 -4.13
N GLY A 54 16.14 8.62 -5.05
CA GLY A 54 15.25 7.61 -5.52
C GLY A 54 15.84 6.33 -6.06
N SER A 55 17.08 6.33 -6.54
CA SER A 55 17.54 5.15 -7.28
C SER A 55 17.66 3.90 -6.40
N ALA A 56 18.16 4.05 -5.18
CA ALA A 56 18.30 2.90 -4.28
C ALA A 56 16.92 2.38 -3.84
N TYR A 57 16.02 3.30 -3.50
CA TYR A 57 14.68 2.91 -3.06
C TYR A 57 13.86 2.35 -4.21
N LEU A 58 14.00 2.90 -5.40
CA LEU A 58 13.29 2.40 -6.56
C LEU A 58 13.75 1.00 -6.94
N GLY A 59 15.08 0.76 -6.88
CA GLY A 59 15.61 -0.57 -7.15
C GLY A 59 15.06 -1.59 -6.17
N ASP A 60 15.04 -1.24 -4.89
CA ASP A 60 14.52 -2.10 -3.85
C ASP A 60 13.03 -2.39 -4.07
N LEU A 61 12.27 -1.36 -4.41
CA LEU A 61 10.84 -1.50 -4.65
C LEU A 61 10.55 -2.42 -5.83
N LEU A 62 11.35 -2.34 -6.89
CA LEU A 62 11.07 -3.06 -8.12
C LEU A 62 11.62 -4.48 -8.15
N VAL A 63 12.70 -4.74 -7.42
CA VAL A 63 13.43 -5.99 -7.56
C VAL A 63 13.36 -6.86 -6.31
N THR A 64 13.70 -6.28 -5.16
CA THR A 64 13.81 -7.03 -3.92
C THR A 64 12.44 -7.45 -3.40
N GLY A 65 12.34 -8.71 -2.99
CA GLY A 65 11.11 -9.19 -2.36
C GLY A 65 9.97 -9.46 -3.32
N TYR A 66 10.31 -9.88 -4.54
CA TYR A 66 9.29 -10.20 -5.54
C TYR A 66 8.24 -11.17 -5.01
N SER A 67 8.67 -12.23 -4.31
CA SER A 67 7.73 -13.21 -3.75
C SER A 67 6.80 -12.58 -2.73
N THR A 68 7.34 -11.74 -1.86
CA THR A 68 6.54 -11.01 -0.87
C THR A 68 5.57 -10.06 -1.54
N PHE A 69 6.04 -9.33 -2.55
CA PHE A 69 5.19 -8.44 -3.31
C PHE A 69 4.04 -9.21 -3.95
N SER A 70 4.35 -10.35 -4.55
CA SER A 70 3.35 -11.20 -5.22
C SER A 70 2.29 -11.70 -4.24
N ARG A 71 2.71 -12.14 -3.04
CA ARG A 71 1.78 -12.61 -2.01
C ARG A 71 0.85 -11.50 -1.54
N ASN A 72 1.40 -10.32 -1.32
CA ASN A 72 0.59 -9.18 -0.90
C ASN A 72 -0.37 -8.73 -1.99
N ARG A 73 0.10 -8.76 -3.24
CA ARG A 73 -0.77 -8.44 -4.38
C ARG A 73 -1.92 -9.43 -4.49
N MET A 74 -1.64 -10.71 -4.29
CA MET A 74 -2.68 -11.75 -4.31
C MET A 74 -3.71 -11.53 -3.20
N PHE A 75 -3.23 -11.20 -2.00
CA PHE A 75 -4.12 -10.89 -0.88
C PHE A 75 -5.03 -9.71 -1.25
N GLY A 76 -4.46 -8.64 -1.78
CA GLY A 76 -5.23 -7.47 -2.20
C GLY A 76 -6.25 -7.82 -3.28
N ASN A 77 -5.86 -8.66 -4.23
CA ASN A 77 -6.77 -9.08 -5.29
C ASN A 77 -8.01 -9.76 -4.74
N MET A 78 -7.83 -10.62 -3.75
CA MET A 78 -8.96 -11.26 -3.09
C MET A 78 -9.87 -10.25 -2.40
N ILE A 79 -9.27 -9.29 -1.70
CA ILE A 79 -10.04 -8.22 -1.04
C ILE A 79 -10.84 -7.43 -2.06
N GLY A 80 -10.21 -7.07 -3.18
CA GLY A 80 -10.90 -6.36 -4.25
C GLY A 80 -12.06 -7.14 -4.85
N LYS A 81 -11.94 -8.46 -4.86
CA LYS A 81 -13.00 -9.33 -5.37
C LYS A 81 -14.13 -9.58 -4.36
N GLY A 82 -14.00 -9.04 -3.15
CA GLY A 82 -15.06 -9.14 -2.17
C GLY A 82 -14.79 -10.06 -0.99
N TYR A 83 -13.62 -10.68 -0.93
CA TYR A 83 -13.26 -11.50 0.23
C TYR A 83 -13.14 -10.63 1.46
N THR A 84 -13.51 -11.18 2.61
CA THR A 84 -13.16 -10.53 3.88
C THR A 84 -11.67 -10.76 4.15
N VAL A 85 -11.10 -9.95 5.03
CA VAL A 85 -9.71 -10.15 5.44
C VAL A 85 -9.50 -11.57 5.93
N LYS A 86 -10.40 -12.03 6.80
CA LYS A 86 -10.28 -13.38 7.37
C LYS A 86 -10.34 -14.47 6.30
N SER A 87 -11.29 -14.36 5.38
CA SER A 87 -11.42 -15.39 4.35
C SER A 87 -10.25 -15.40 3.38
N ALA A 88 -9.71 -14.21 3.06
CA ALA A 88 -8.53 -14.13 2.22
C ALA A 88 -7.32 -14.76 2.90
N GLN A 89 -7.14 -14.49 4.20
CA GLN A 89 -6.02 -15.07 4.96
C GLN A 89 -6.14 -16.59 5.02
N MET A 90 -7.34 -17.10 5.21
CA MET A 90 -7.56 -18.55 5.24
C MET A 90 -7.25 -19.19 3.90
N GLU A 91 -7.68 -18.54 2.83
CA GLU A 91 -7.45 -19.06 1.48
C GLU A 91 -5.96 -19.12 1.17
N MET A 92 -5.19 -18.16 1.62
CA MET A 92 -3.75 -18.09 1.37
C MET A 92 -2.93 -18.99 2.29
N SER A 93 -3.53 -19.52 3.34
CA SER A 93 -2.86 -20.33 4.36
C SER A 93 -1.76 -19.57 5.09
N MET A 94 -1.75 -18.26 4.99
CA MET A 94 -0.79 -17.41 5.68
C MET A 94 -1.29 -15.98 5.69
N ILE A 95 -0.73 -15.18 6.58
CA ILE A 95 -1.06 -13.76 6.68
C ILE A 95 -0.06 -12.99 5.84
N ALA A 96 -0.58 -12.15 4.94
CA ALA A 96 0.27 -11.29 4.14
C ALA A 96 0.93 -10.24 5.03
N GLU A 97 2.23 -10.04 4.83
CA GLU A 97 3.01 -9.12 5.66
C GLU A 97 2.48 -7.70 5.60
N GLY A 98 1.98 -7.29 4.45
CA GLY A 98 1.43 -5.96 4.26
C GLY A 98 0.20 -5.68 5.11
N TYR A 99 -0.48 -6.72 5.59
CA TYR A 99 -1.61 -6.50 6.47
C TYR A 99 -1.18 -5.78 7.76
N TYR A 100 -0.16 -6.31 8.42
CA TYR A 100 0.36 -5.68 9.63
C TYR A 100 1.11 -4.39 9.32
N ALA A 101 1.83 -4.37 8.20
CA ALA A 101 2.56 -3.17 7.78
C ALA A 101 1.62 -1.99 7.59
N THR A 102 0.42 -2.22 7.07
CA THR A 102 -0.55 -1.16 6.86
C THR A 102 -0.91 -0.47 8.16
N LYS A 103 -1.20 -1.25 9.19
CA LYS A 103 -1.55 -0.67 10.50
C LYS A 103 -0.39 0.10 11.08
N SER A 104 0.80 -0.49 11.06
CA SER A 104 1.99 0.16 11.60
C SER A 104 2.28 1.47 10.88
N ALA A 105 2.27 1.46 9.56
CA ALA A 105 2.58 2.67 8.80
C ALA A 105 1.55 3.76 9.04
N TYR A 106 0.28 3.38 9.08
CA TYR A 106 -0.79 4.34 9.30
C TYR A 106 -0.65 4.98 10.69
N GLU A 107 -0.47 4.16 11.72
CA GLU A 107 -0.39 4.66 13.10
C GLU A 107 0.85 5.52 13.31
N ILE A 108 1.98 5.13 12.76
CA ILE A 108 3.20 5.92 12.87
C ILE A 108 2.98 7.30 12.24
N ASN A 109 2.38 7.35 11.05
CA ASN A 109 2.14 8.62 10.38
C ASN A 109 1.17 9.49 11.17
N GLN A 110 0.09 8.91 11.67
CA GLN A 110 -0.91 9.65 12.43
C GLN A 110 -0.37 10.16 13.77
N SER A 111 0.69 9.56 14.29
CA SER A 111 1.30 10.01 15.53
C SER A 111 2.11 11.29 15.36
N LYS A 112 2.39 11.68 14.11
CA LYS A 112 3.17 12.88 13.86
C LYS A 112 2.30 14.12 14.02
N GLU A 113 2.91 15.22 14.45
CA GLU A 113 2.22 16.49 14.62
C GLU A 113 1.62 16.96 13.31
N SER A 114 2.33 16.75 12.22
CA SER A 114 1.86 17.11 10.89
C SER A 114 2.09 15.90 9.97
N PRO A 115 1.13 14.98 9.91
CA PRO A 115 1.31 13.76 9.13
C PRO A 115 1.55 14.00 7.66
N ALA A 116 2.31 13.10 7.03
CA ALA A 116 2.49 13.14 5.59
C ALA A 116 1.18 12.81 4.88
N GLN A 117 1.05 13.31 3.67
CA GLN A 117 -0.09 12.97 2.81
C GLN A 117 0.12 11.56 2.25
N THR A 118 -0.69 10.62 2.72
CA THR A 118 -0.55 9.21 2.35
C THR A 118 -1.89 8.61 1.93
N PRO A 119 -2.47 9.11 0.84
CA PRO A 119 -3.81 8.65 0.44
C PRO A 119 -3.87 7.15 0.14
N ILE A 120 -2.81 6.55 -0.38
CA ILE A 120 -2.84 5.12 -0.69
C ILE A 120 -2.78 4.30 0.60
N ILE A 121 -1.86 4.62 1.51
CA ILE A 121 -1.79 3.93 2.80
C ILE A 121 -3.11 4.07 3.55
N ASP A 122 -3.65 5.28 3.59
CA ASP A 122 -4.90 5.56 4.30
C ASP A 122 -6.05 4.73 3.72
N THR A 123 -6.13 4.64 2.40
CA THR A 123 -7.20 3.89 1.75
C THR A 123 -7.07 2.39 2.04
N VAL A 124 -5.86 1.85 1.96
CA VAL A 124 -5.64 0.43 2.28
C VAL A 124 -6.00 0.17 3.74
N TYR A 125 -5.62 1.07 4.65
CA TYR A 125 -5.96 0.94 6.06
C TYR A 125 -7.47 0.91 6.26
N GLU A 126 -8.19 1.83 5.62
CA GLU A 126 -9.65 1.89 5.74
C GLU A 126 -10.30 0.61 5.27
N VAL A 127 -9.84 0.06 4.16
CA VAL A 127 -10.39 -1.19 3.63
C VAL A 127 -10.10 -2.36 4.56
N LEU A 128 -8.87 -2.48 5.04
CA LEU A 128 -8.46 -3.66 5.81
C LEU A 128 -8.90 -3.61 7.27
N TYR A 129 -8.90 -2.46 7.88
CA TYR A 129 -9.11 -2.33 9.34
C TYR A 129 -10.43 -1.67 9.71
N LEU A 130 -10.98 -0.83 8.83
CA LEU A 130 -12.24 -0.14 9.11
C LEU A 130 -13.40 -0.75 8.32
N ASN A 131 -13.14 -1.81 7.60
CA ASN A 131 -14.14 -2.54 6.81
C ASN A 131 -14.87 -1.66 5.79
N LYS A 132 -14.19 -0.64 5.28
CA LYS A 132 -14.78 0.20 4.24
C LYS A 132 -14.93 -0.61 2.95
N ASN A 133 -15.98 -0.33 2.21
CA ASN A 133 -16.20 -0.97 0.92
C ASN A 133 -15.05 -0.61 -0.03
N SER A 134 -14.37 -1.64 -0.55
CA SER A 134 -13.17 -1.42 -1.35
C SER A 134 -13.47 -0.65 -2.64
N LYS A 135 -14.60 -0.93 -3.28
CA LYS A 135 -14.97 -0.23 -4.50
C LYS A 135 -15.16 1.26 -4.26
N LYS A 136 -15.88 1.61 -3.19
CA LYS A 136 -16.12 3.02 -2.85
C LYS A 136 -14.83 3.70 -2.41
N ALA A 137 -14.01 3.02 -1.61
CA ALA A 137 -12.77 3.59 -1.12
C ALA A 137 -11.81 3.90 -2.26
N PHE A 138 -11.69 2.97 -3.21
CA PHE A 138 -10.79 3.18 -4.35
C PHE A 138 -11.32 4.20 -5.33
N LYS A 139 -12.64 4.33 -5.45
CA LYS A 139 -13.20 5.40 -6.27
C LYS A 139 -12.79 6.77 -5.72
N LYS A 140 -12.85 6.94 -4.40
CA LYS A 140 -12.39 8.18 -3.77
C LYS A 140 -10.88 8.36 -3.96
N LEU A 141 -10.14 7.26 -3.89
CA LEU A 141 -8.70 7.32 -4.07
C LEU A 141 -8.34 7.85 -5.45
N THR A 142 -9.05 7.43 -6.49
CA THR A 142 -8.75 7.88 -7.85
C THR A 142 -8.80 9.40 -7.97
N ASP A 143 -9.65 10.05 -7.20
CA ASP A 143 -9.77 11.51 -7.23
C ASP A 143 -8.57 12.20 -6.59
N LYS A 144 -7.80 11.48 -5.79
CA LYS A 144 -6.65 12.04 -5.08
C LYS A 144 -5.32 11.79 -5.77
N LEU A 145 -5.32 10.96 -6.80
CA LEU A 145 -4.09 10.61 -7.51
C LEU A 145 -3.94 11.48 -8.75
N SER A 146 -2.70 11.71 -9.10
CA SER A 146 -2.36 12.49 -10.32
C SER A 146 -1.37 11.69 -11.21
#